data_d5ca838a0c4c774041aadd8f6cdd8363
#
_entry.id   d5ca838a0c4c774041aadd8f6cdd8363
#
_cell.length_a   1.000
_cell.length_b   1.000
_cell.length_c   1.000
_cell.angle_alpha   90.00
_cell.angle_beta   90.00
_cell.angle_gamma   90.00
#
_symmetry.space_group_name_H-M   'P 1'
#
loop_
_entity.id
_entity.type
_entity.pdbx_description
1 polymer ?
#
loop_
_entity_poly.entity_id
_entity_poly.type
_entity_poly.pdbx_seq_one_letter_code
_entity_poly.pdbx_strand_id
1 'polypeptide(L)'
;MDKKEKALKGKRGLSEKAKSRIWLLISFLTALAVWTLLSVLPKTARSFPNIIVTLAQIPVMIERGVLFKDIASSLISVTAGYFLGFAIALPVAILMAWYKPVRNIIEPWIQFIRNIPPLAYVPLIVITAGVGRKPQIIVITIATFLIMCITIYQGIINIDETLLKAARVLGAKDKDIFLRVLAPASLPFILTAVRLGASVALTTLIAAESTGAFAGLGMRIRSLNNNFETKPMLLYIIIIGVIGITIEKLIKLLERKLTGWQEKREI
;
A
#
# COMPACT_ATOMS: atom_id res chain seq x y z
N MET A 1 -4.43 -29.46 50.59
CA MET A 1 -4.76 -28.93 49.22
C MET A 1 -3.71 -27.96 48.83
N ASP A 2 -2.52 -28.31 48.30
CA ASP A 2 -1.60 -27.28 47.77
C ASP A 2 -0.33 -27.80 47.06
N LYS A 3 -0.14 -29.07 46.83
CA LYS A 3 1.01 -29.58 46.07
C LYS A 3 0.67 -29.96 44.60
N LYS A 4 -0.60 -30.21 44.26
CA LYS A 4 -1.04 -30.52 42.88
C LYS A 4 -1.26 -29.28 42.01
N GLU A 5 -1.62 -28.13 42.60
CA GLU A 5 -1.81 -26.89 41.89
C GLU A 5 -0.48 -26.23 41.46
N LYS A 6 0.59 -26.42 42.23
CA LYS A 6 1.94 -25.95 41.86
C LYS A 6 2.58 -26.77 40.74
N ALA A 7 2.21 -28.03 40.56
CA ALA A 7 2.73 -28.88 39.50
C ALA A 7 2.10 -28.59 38.13
N LEU A 8 0.91 -28.00 38.05
CA LEU A 8 0.24 -27.62 36.82
C LEU A 8 0.73 -26.26 36.27
N LYS A 9 1.37 -25.41 37.09
CA LYS A 9 2.00 -24.16 36.65
C LYS A 9 3.39 -24.30 36.02
N GLY A 10 3.92 -25.52 35.95
CA GLY A 10 5.28 -25.84 35.49
C GLY A 10 5.46 -25.97 33.96
N LYS A 11 4.43 -26.04 33.16
CA LYS A 11 4.56 -25.95 31.68
C LYS A 11 4.46 -24.49 31.27
N ARG A 12 5.57 -23.74 31.35
CA ARG A 12 5.72 -22.45 30.70
C ARG A 12 5.51 -22.65 29.20
N GLY A 13 4.28 -22.51 28.75
CA GLY A 13 3.97 -22.34 27.32
C GLY A 13 4.82 -21.21 26.79
N LEU A 14 5.37 -21.37 25.58
CA LEU A 14 6.07 -20.29 24.88
C LEU A 14 5.21 -19.02 24.93
N SER A 15 5.83 -17.89 25.30
CA SER A 15 5.16 -16.59 25.28
C SER A 15 4.51 -16.38 23.90
N GLU A 16 3.33 -15.77 23.83
CA GLU A 16 2.62 -15.50 22.58
C GLU A 16 3.53 -14.79 21.56
N LYS A 17 4.43 -13.90 22.03
CA LYS A 17 5.47 -13.28 21.20
C LYS A 17 6.49 -14.29 20.65
N ALA A 18 6.83 -15.32 21.42
CA ALA A 18 7.74 -16.37 20.97
C ALA A 18 7.05 -17.28 19.94
N LYS A 19 5.80 -17.65 20.15
CA LYS A 19 5.00 -18.40 19.18
C LYS A 19 4.87 -17.63 17.84
N SER A 20 4.55 -16.35 17.90
CA SER A 20 4.46 -15.49 16.69
C SER A 20 5.78 -15.45 15.92
N ARG A 21 6.93 -15.34 16.60
CA ARG A 21 8.25 -15.38 15.95
C ARG A 21 8.54 -16.74 15.31
N ILE A 22 8.16 -17.85 15.96
CA ILE A 22 8.32 -19.21 15.41
C ILE A 22 7.48 -19.35 14.14
N TRP A 23 6.24 -18.92 14.15
CA TRP A 23 5.39 -18.95 12.94
C TRP A 23 5.95 -18.10 11.79
N LEU A 24 6.52 -16.93 12.09
CA LEU A 24 7.21 -16.11 11.08
C LEU A 24 8.44 -16.82 10.50
N LEU A 25 9.24 -17.48 11.34
CA LEU A 25 10.39 -18.27 10.88
C LEU A 25 9.95 -19.46 10.01
N ILE A 26 8.92 -20.20 10.43
CA ILE A 26 8.36 -21.31 9.64
C ILE A 26 7.87 -20.80 8.29
N SER A 27 7.11 -19.70 8.26
CA SER A 27 6.62 -19.08 7.01
C SER A 27 7.77 -18.70 6.08
N PHE A 28 8.83 -18.07 6.62
CA PHE A 28 9.99 -17.67 5.83
C PHE A 28 10.76 -18.88 5.29
N LEU A 29 10.98 -19.91 6.12
CA LEU A 29 11.64 -21.16 5.70
C LEU A 29 10.82 -21.91 4.67
N THR A 30 9.49 -21.95 4.81
CA THR A 30 8.59 -22.54 3.81
C THR A 30 8.69 -21.82 2.47
N ALA A 31 8.68 -20.47 2.47
CA ALA A 31 8.85 -19.68 1.26
C ALA A 31 10.19 -19.94 0.57
N LEU A 32 11.29 -20.03 1.35
CA LEU A 32 12.61 -20.38 0.83
C LEU A 32 12.66 -21.81 0.28
N ALA A 33 12.03 -22.78 0.95
CA ALA A 33 11.96 -24.16 0.49
C ALA A 33 11.19 -24.28 -0.85
N VAL A 34 10.05 -23.57 -0.96
CA VAL A 34 9.28 -23.51 -2.21
C VAL A 34 10.11 -22.87 -3.32
N TRP A 35 10.79 -21.75 -3.05
CA TRP A 35 11.65 -21.11 -4.02
C TRP A 35 12.79 -22.02 -4.50
N THR A 36 13.50 -22.68 -3.58
CA THR A 36 14.59 -23.61 -3.94
C THR A 36 14.07 -24.78 -4.74
N LEU A 37 12.90 -25.32 -4.39
CA LEU A 37 12.25 -26.37 -5.17
C LEU A 37 11.99 -25.92 -6.62
N LEU A 38 11.38 -24.73 -6.78
CA LEU A 38 11.11 -24.15 -8.10
C LEU A 38 12.39 -23.88 -8.90
N SER A 39 13.49 -23.55 -8.22
CA SER A 39 14.79 -23.27 -8.86
C SER A 39 15.52 -24.52 -9.37
N VAL A 40 15.18 -25.71 -8.83
CA VAL A 40 15.81 -26.98 -9.22
C VAL A 40 14.99 -27.73 -10.28
N LEU A 41 13.68 -27.52 -10.31
CA LEU A 41 12.80 -28.19 -11.28
C LEU A 41 13.11 -27.74 -12.73
N PRO A 42 13.37 -28.65 -13.69
CA PRO A 42 13.78 -28.29 -15.06
C PRO A 42 12.80 -27.35 -15.78
N LYS A 43 11.50 -27.48 -15.51
CA LYS A 43 10.44 -26.67 -16.12
C LYS A 43 10.40 -25.24 -15.61
N THR A 44 10.78 -24.99 -14.35
CA THR A 44 10.63 -23.71 -13.66
C THR A 44 11.97 -23.00 -13.39
N ALA A 45 13.10 -23.71 -13.42
CA ALA A 45 14.43 -23.19 -13.12
C ALA A 45 14.82 -21.96 -13.97
N ARG A 46 14.34 -21.88 -15.22
CA ARG A 46 14.58 -20.72 -16.08
C ARG A 46 13.83 -19.48 -15.61
N SER A 47 12.62 -19.64 -15.06
CA SER A 47 11.77 -18.54 -14.57
C SER A 47 12.06 -18.20 -13.10
N PHE A 48 12.50 -19.17 -12.31
CA PHE A 48 12.86 -19.04 -10.90
C PHE A 48 14.33 -19.41 -10.68
N PRO A 49 15.29 -18.54 -11.05
CA PRO A 49 16.69 -18.78 -10.76
C PRO A 49 16.93 -18.86 -9.25
N ASN A 50 18.02 -19.55 -8.85
CA ASN A 50 18.42 -19.68 -7.45
C ASN A 50 18.55 -18.32 -6.79
N ILE A 51 18.12 -18.23 -5.53
CA ILE A 51 18.10 -16.96 -4.77
C ILE A 51 19.50 -16.33 -4.66
N ILE A 52 20.54 -17.15 -4.47
CA ILE A 52 21.93 -16.67 -4.37
C ILE A 52 22.35 -16.01 -5.70
N VAL A 53 22.04 -16.66 -6.84
CA VAL A 53 22.35 -16.12 -8.17
C VAL A 53 21.55 -14.86 -8.46
N THR A 54 20.31 -14.76 -7.95
CA THR A 54 19.46 -13.58 -8.04
C THR A 54 20.06 -12.43 -7.23
N LEU A 55 20.45 -12.66 -5.99
CA LEU A 55 21.05 -11.63 -5.14
C LEU A 55 22.45 -11.20 -5.64
N ALA A 56 23.20 -12.11 -6.25
CA ALA A 56 24.48 -11.78 -6.91
C ALA A 56 24.33 -10.80 -8.08
N GLN A 57 23.11 -10.52 -8.55
CA GLN A 57 22.88 -9.46 -9.54
C GLN A 57 22.92 -8.04 -8.95
N ILE A 58 22.91 -7.88 -7.62
CA ILE A 58 22.97 -6.54 -6.98
C ILE A 58 24.22 -5.77 -7.42
N PRO A 59 25.46 -6.29 -7.22
CA PRO A 59 26.66 -5.59 -7.65
C PRO A 59 26.66 -5.32 -9.17
N VAL A 60 26.21 -6.27 -9.97
CA VAL A 60 26.12 -6.13 -11.44
C VAL A 60 25.22 -4.96 -11.83
N MET A 61 24.06 -4.80 -11.20
CA MET A 61 23.13 -3.70 -11.50
C MET A 61 23.63 -2.36 -10.93
N ILE A 62 24.44 -2.39 -9.86
CA ILE A 62 25.13 -1.20 -9.33
C ILE A 62 26.23 -0.75 -10.30
N GLU A 63 27.08 -1.65 -10.78
CA GLU A 63 28.13 -1.37 -11.75
C GLU A 63 27.58 -0.83 -13.08
N ARG A 64 26.41 -1.35 -13.51
CA ARG A 64 25.67 -0.80 -14.66
C ARG A 64 25.12 0.60 -14.41
N GLY A 65 25.17 1.13 -13.18
CA GLY A 65 24.66 2.45 -12.77
C GLY A 65 23.13 2.60 -12.81
N VAL A 66 22.40 1.48 -12.91
CA VAL A 66 20.95 1.53 -13.12
C VAL A 66 20.13 1.33 -11.85
N LEU A 67 20.63 0.56 -10.86
CA LEU A 67 19.85 0.15 -9.69
C LEU A 67 19.33 1.33 -8.88
N PHE A 68 20.21 2.22 -8.44
CA PHE A 68 19.82 3.38 -7.62
C PHE A 68 19.01 4.40 -8.42
N LYS A 69 19.33 4.57 -9.71
CA LYS A 69 18.59 5.44 -10.61
C LYS A 69 17.14 4.98 -10.77
N ASP A 70 16.91 3.67 -10.96
CA ASP A 70 15.58 3.08 -11.10
C ASP A 70 14.80 3.20 -9.78
N ILE A 71 15.41 2.86 -8.63
CA ILE A 71 14.78 3.01 -7.31
C ILE A 71 14.39 4.46 -7.04
N ALA A 72 15.30 5.40 -7.24
CA ALA A 72 15.04 6.81 -7.01
C ALA A 72 13.94 7.35 -7.94
N SER A 73 13.95 6.98 -9.23
CA SER A 73 12.92 7.36 -10.19
C SER A 73 11.54 6.90 -9.74
N SER A 74 11.42 5.62 -9.37
CA SER A 74 10.16 5.03 -8.89
C SER A 74 9.68 5.68 -7.60
N LEU A 75 10.56 5.88 -6.61
CA LEU A 75 10.20 6.52 -5.34
C LEU A 75 9.70 7.95 -5.52
N ILE A 76 10.33 8.73 -6.39
CA ILE A 76 9.88 10.10 -6.69
C ILE A 76 8.49 10.08 -7.33
N SER A 77 8.27 9.23 -8.35
CA SER A 77 7.00 9.16 -9.05
C SER A 77 5.87 8.68 -8.13
N VAL A 78 6.11 7.63 -7.34
CA VAL A 78 5.09 7.08 -6.44
C VAL A 78 4.76 8.04 -5.31
N THR A 79 5.77 8.67 -4.72
CA THR A 79 5.57 9.63 -3.62
C THR A 79 4.80 10.85 -4.11
N ALA A 80 5.18 11.43 -5.25
CA ALA A 80 4.50 12.59 -5.82
C ALA A 80 3.02 12.27 -6.16
N GLY A 81 2.77 11.18 -6.88
CA GLY A 81 1.40 10.77 -7.26
C GLY A 81 0.53 10.42 -6.04
N TYR A 82 1.11 9.73 -5.06
CA TYR A 82 0.42 9.36 -3.83
C TYR A 82 -0.02 10.58 -3.01
N PHE A 83 0.88 11.54 -2.76
CA PHE A 83 0.54 12.73 -1.99
C PHE A 83 -0.41 13.67 -2.73
N LEU A 84 -0.29 13.80 -4.05
CA LEU A 84 -1.26 14.54 -4.86
C LEU A 84 -2.63 13.87 -4.81
N GLY A 85 -2.69 12.55 -4.95
CA GLY A 85 -3.94 11.80 -4.82
C GLY A 85 -4.61 11.99 -3.47
N PHE A 86 -3.84 11.91 -2.38
CA PHE A 86 -4.34 12.15 -1.02
C PHE A 86 -4.82 13.59 -0.82
N ALA A 87 -4.04 14.58 -1.29
CA ALA A 87 -4.37 15.99 -1.16
C ALA A 87 -5.69 16.37 -1.85
N ILE A 88 -6.02 15.68 -2.95
CA ILE A 88 -7.30 15.86 -3.66
C ILE A 88 -8.41 14.99 -3.01
N ALA A 89 -8.09 13.75 -2.61
CA ALA A 89 -9.06 12.81 -2.06
C ALA A 89 -9.69 13.29 -0.76
N LEU A 90 -8.88 13.85 0.15
CA LEU A 90 -9.34 14.25 1.46
C LEU A 90 -10.44 15.33 1.40
N PRO A 91 -10.24 16.49 0.75
CA PRO A 91 -11.30 17.51 0.66
C PRO A 91 -12.51 17.02 -0.13
N VAL A 92 -12.33 16.27 -1.22
CA VAL A 92 -13.45 15.74 -2.00
C VAL A 92 -14.29 14.77 -1.19
N ALA A 93 -13.67 13.86 -0.44
CA ALA A 93 -14.37 12.92 0.44
C ALA A 93 -15.17 13.62 1.54
N ILE A 94 -14.60 14.68 2.15
CA ILE A 94 -15.29 15.50 3.16
C ILE A 94 -16.49 16.20 2.52
N LEU A 95 -16.33 16.80 1.35
CA LEU A 95 -17.42 17.46 0.65
C LEU A 95 -18.55 16.49 0.27
N MET A 96 -18.21 15.28 -0.19
CA MET A 96 -19.17 14.21 -0.47
C MET A 96 -19.92 13.76 0.79
N ALA A 97 -19.24 13.68 1.93
CA ALA A 97 -19.87 13.30 3.18
C ALA A 97 -20.81 14.39 3.73
N TRP A 98 -20.48 15.66 3.52
CA TRP A 98 -21.25 16.79 4.05
C TRP A 98 -22.38 17.23 3.12
N TYR A 99 -22.19 17.19 1.80
CA TYR A 99 -23.14 17.71 0.82
C TYR A 99 -23.71 16.59 -0.06
N LYS A 100 -24.98 16.24 0.15
CA LYS A 100 -25.70 15.23 -0.68
C LYS A 100 -25.61 15.47 -2.19
N PRO A 101 -25.77 16.72 -2.72
CA PRO A 101 -25.64 16.97 -4.15
C PRO A 101 -24.26 16.63 -4.70
N VAL A 102 -23.17 17.00 -3.96
CA VAL A 102 -21.79 16.69 -4.33
C VAL A 102 -21.57 15.19 -4.41
N ARG A 103 -22.08 14.47 -3.42
CA ARG A 103 -22.02 13.01 -3.40
C ARG A 103 -22.71 12.40 -4.61
N ASN A 104 -23.97 12.78 -4.85
CA ASN A 104 -24.77 12.20 -5.92
C ASN A 104 -24.18 12.42 -7.32
N ILE A 105 -23.38 13.49 -7.49
CA ILE A 105 -22.67 13.78 -8.75
C ILE A 105 -21.36 13.00 -8.83
N ILE A 106 -20.56 12.98 -7.78
CA ILE A 106 -19.18 12.48 -7.82
C ILE A 106 -19.11 10.96 -7.61
N GLU A 107 -19.91 10.41 -6.69
CA GLU A 107 -19.84 8.99 -6.31
C GLU A 107 -20.01 8.02 -7.50
N PRO A 108 -20.99 8.20 -8.42
CA PRO A 108 -21.13 7.32 -9.57
C PRO A 108 -19.88 7.28 -10.45
N TRP A 109 -19.21 8.42 -10.66
CA TRP A 109 -17.99 8.50 -11.46
C TRP A 109 -16.80 7.84 -10.78
N ILE A 110 -16.63 8.03 -9.46
CA ILE A 110 -15.62 7.31 -8.70
C ILE A 110 -15.86 5.80 -8.79
N GLN A 111 -17.12 5.34 -8.60
CA GLN A 111 -17.47 3.94 -8.69
C GLN A 111 -17.22 3.36 -10.09
N PHE A 112 -17.50 4.12 -11.14
CA PHE A 112 -17.25 3.70 -12.52
C PHE A 112 -15.75 3.59 -12.80
N ILE A 113 -14.98 4.67 -12.56
CA ILE A 113 -13.57 4.75 -12.95
C ILE A 113 -12.70 3.79 -12.12
N ARG A 114 -12.98 3.60 -10.83
CA ARG A 114 -12.19 2.70 -9.97
C ARG A 114 -12.24 1.22 -10.39
N ASN A 115 -13.27 0.83 -11.14
CA ASN A 115 -13.41 -0.52 -11.67
C ASN A 115 -12.57 -0.72 -12.95
N ILE A 116 -12.03 0.35 -13.53
CA ILE A 116 -11.14 0.28 -14.69
C ILE A 116 -9.70 0.05 -14.18
N PRO A 117 -9.05 -1.09 -14.54
CA PRO A 117 -7.67 -1.31 -14.15
C PRO A 117 -6.75 -0.18 -14.62
N PRO A 118 -5.86 0.35 -13.77
CA PRO A 118 -4.94 1.43 -14.15
C PRO A 118 -4.16 1.16 -15.43
N LEU A 119 -3.75 -0.08 -15.65
CA LEU A 119 -3.02 -0.50 -16.84
C LEU A 119 -3.77 -0.18 -18.15
N ALA A 120 -5.11 -0.16 -18.13
CA ALA A 120 -5.92 0.09 -19.31
C ALA A 120 -5.87 1.56 -19.78
N TYR A 121 -5.77 2.53 -18.87
CA TYR A 121 -5.75 3.94 -19.21
C TYR A 121 -4.34 4.58 -19.23
N VAL A 122 -3.30 3.84 -18.80
CA VAL A 122 -1.90 4.32 -18.90
C VAL A 122 -1.52 4.74 -20.31
N PRO A 123 -1.78 3.95 -21.38
CA PRO A 123 -1.42 4.35 -22.75
C PRO A 123 -2.08 5.66 -23.16
N LEU A 124 -3.34 5.88 -22.80
CA LEU A 124 -4.07 7.13 -23.09
C LEU A 124 -3.40 8.35 -22.44
N ILE A 125 -2.98 8.18 -21.16
CA ILE A 125 -2.29 9.26 -20.44
C ILE A 125 -0.90 9.50 -21.03
N VAL A 126 -0.19 8.45 -21.47
CA VAL A 126 1.10 8.61 -22.14
C VAL A 126 0.97 9.34 -23.48
N ILE A 127 -0.07 9.08 -24.27
CA ILE A 127 -0.34 9.79 -25.52
C ILE A 127 -0.59 11.29 -25.26
N THR A 128 -1.31 11.64 -24.20
CA THR A 128 -1.69 13.02 -23.89
C THR A 128 -0.63 13.79 -23.12
N ALA A 129 0.05 13.16 -22.17
CA ALA A 129 1.03 13.81 -21.27
C ALA A 129 2.49 13.59 -21.70
N GLY A 130 2.73 12.78 -22.74
CA GLY A 130 4.07 12.42 -23.21
C GLY A 130 4.68 11.25 -22.43
N VAL A 131 5.91 10.87 -22.83
CA VAL A 131 6.68 9.81 -22.16
C VAL A 131 7.47 10.41 -20.99
N GLY A 132 7.65 9.67 -19.91
CA GLY A 132 8.45 10.08 -18.78
C GLY A 132 7.70 10.09 -17.46
N ARG A 133 8.13 10.94 -16.51
CA ARG A 133 7.61 10.98 -15.14
C ARG A 133 6.19 11.56 -15.01
N LYS A 134 5.84 12.53 -15.85
CA LYS A 134 4.50 13.19 -15.79
C LYS A 134 3.33 12.20 -15.88
N PRO A 135 3.24 11.34 -16.92
CA PRO A 135 2.15 10.38 -17.01
C PRO A 135 2.11 9.40 -15.85
N GLN A 136 3.27 8.99 -15.31
CA GLN A 136 3.33 8.12 -14.13
C GLN A 136 2.66 8.79 -12.93
N ILE A 137 3.02 10.03 -12.61
CA ILE A 137 2.44 10.79 -11.50
C ILE A 137 0.93 10.93 -11.70
N ILE A 138 0.45 11.27 -12.90
CA ILE A 138 -0.98 11.42 -13.19
C ILE A 138 -1.73 10.11 -12.94
N VAL A 139 -1.24 8.98 -13.47
CA VAL A 139 -1.87 7.67 -13.31
C VAL A 139 -1.94 7.28 -11.83
N ILE A 140 -0.84 7.45 -11.10
CA ILE A 140 -0.80 7.14 -9.67
C ILE A 140 -1.75 8.06 -8.89
N THR A 141 -1.78 9.36 -9.21
CA THR A 141 -2.69 10.32 -8.59
C THR A 141 -4.15 9.90 -8.78
N ILE A 142 -4.55 9.54 -10.00
CA ILE A 142 -5.93 9.09 -10.26
C ILE A 142 -6.26 7.84 -9.45
N ALA A 143 -5.40 6.81 -9.51
CA ALA A 143 -5.66 5.54 -8.83
C ALA A 143 -5.73 5.69 -7.30
N THR A 144 -4.83 6.47 -6.71
CA THR A 144 -4.80 6.72 -5.27
C THR A 144 -5.95 7.63 -4.83
N PHE A 145 -6.26 8.66 -5.61
CA PHE A 145 -7.44 9.52 -5.38
C PHE A 145 -8.73 8.69 -5.28
N LEU A 146 -8.98 7.83 -6.25
CA LEU A 146 -10.22 7.05 -6.31
C LEU A 146 -10.42 6.17 -5.08
N ILE A 147 -9.38 5.41 -4.68
CA ILE A 147 -9.48 4.50 -3.53
C ILE A 147 -9.52 5.26 -2.21
N MET A 148 -8.70 6.31 -2.05
CA MET A 148 -8.67 7.08 -0.82
C MET A 148 -9.96 7.89 -0.63
N CYS A 149 -10.46 8.53 -1.67
CA CYS A 149 -11.68 9.33 -1.62
C CYS A 149 -12.87 8.49 -1.16
N ILE A 150 -13.09 7.33 -1.79
CA ILE A 150 -14.24 6.48 -1.42
C ILE A 150 -14.06 5.87 -0.01
N THR A 151 -12.84 5.52 0.38
CA THR A 151 -12.57 4.94 1.71
C THR A 151 -12.79 5.97 2.81
N ILE A 152 -12.31 7.21 2.64
CA ILE A 152 -12.51 8.30 3.61
C ILE A 152 -13.99 8.66 3.67
N TYR A 153 -14.65 8.85 2.52
CA TYR A 153 -16.06 9.14 2.45
C TYR A 153 -16.91 8.08 3.18
N GLN A 154 -16.72 6.79 2.87
CA GLN A 154 -17.42 5.70 3.53
C GLN A 154 -17.14 5.65 5.03
N GLY A 155 -15.89 5.93 5.43
CA GLY A 155 -15.54 6.01 6.84
C GLY A 155 -16.28 7.13 7.57
N ILE A 156 -16.40 8.31 6.97
CA ILE A 156 -17.08 9.47 7.58
C ILE A 156 -18.58 9.21 7.73
N ILE A 157 -19.24 8.66 6.72
CA ILE A 157 -20.71 8.40 6.79
C ILE A 157 -21.07 7.26 7.75
N ASN A 158 -20.10 6.39 8.09
CA ASN A 158 -20.31 5.30 9.06
C ASN A 158 -19.99 5.70 10.51
N ILE A 159 -19.67 6.97 10.78
CA ILE A 159 -19.53 7.48 12.15
C ILE A 159 -20.89 7.44 12.82
N ASP A 160 -20.94 6.96 14.07
CA ASP A 160 -22.17 6.81 14.82
C ASP A 160 -22.94 8.15 14.93
N GLU A 161 -24.15 8.17 14.39
CA GLU A 161 -25.05 9.34 14.47
C GLU A 161 -25.33 9.76 15.91
N THR A 162 -25.25 8.85 16.88
CA THR A 162 -25.49 9.14 18.30
C THR A 162 -24.49 10.17 18.79
N LEU A 163 -23.22 10.11 18.34
CA LEU A 163 -22.19 11.10 18.67
C LEU A 163 -22.58 12.50 18.15
N LEU A 164 -23.10 12.57 16.91
CA LEU A 164 -23.49 13.84 16.29
C LEU A 164 -24.74 14.42 16.97
N LYS A 165 -25.72 13.57 17.29
CA LYS A 165 -26.93 13.97 18.01
C LYS A 165 -26.62 14.45 19.42
N ALA A 166 -25.77 13.74 20.16
CA ALA A 166 -25.33 14.13 21.50
C ALA A 166 -24.63 15.51 21.48
N ALA A 167 -23.73 15.74 20.54
CA ALA A 167 -23.05 17.02 20.38
C ALA A 167 -24.06 18.18 20.13
N ARG A 168 -25.08 17.95 19.30
CA ARG A 168 -26.13 18.95 19.03
C ARG A 168 -26.96 19.25 20.27
N VAL A 169 -27.35 18.24 21.04
CA VAL A 169 -28.11 18.40 22.30
C VAL A 169 -27.29 19.24 23.31
N LEU A 170 -25.95 19.09 23.30
CA LEU A 170 -25.04 19.90 24.13
C LEU A 170 -24.80 21.32 23.58
N GLY A 171 -25.48 21.72 22.49
CA GLY A 171 -25.40 23.07 21.92
C GLY A 171 -24.19 23.30 21.00
N ALA A 172 -23.53 22.24 20.54
CA ALA A 172 -22.40 22.38 19.59
C ALA A 172 -22.87 22.89 18.22
N LYS A 173 -22.17 23.91 17.70
CA LYS A 173 -22.40 24.45 16.36
C LYS A 173 -21.79 23.51 15.30
N ASP A 174 -22.22 23.61 14.06
CA ASP A 174 -21.73 22.75 12.96
C ASP A 174 -20.20 22.75 12.83
N LYS A 175 -19.56 23.91 13.06
CA LYS A 175 -18.10 24.02 13.09
C LYS A 175 -17.45 23.21 14.21
N ASP A 176 -18.05 23.21 15.40
CA ASP A 176 -17.56 22.45 16.57
C ASP A 176 -17.77 20.95 16.34
N ILE A 177 -18.93 20.58 15.78
CA ILE A 177 -19.23 19.19 15.38
C ILE A 177 -18.18 18.71 14.38
N PHE A 178 -17.89 19.51 13.36
CA PHE A 178 -16.89 19.14 12.34
C PHE A 178 -15.48 18.98 12.94
N LEU A 179 -14.99 19.97 13.66
CA LEU A 179 -13.58 20.00 14.12
C LEU A 179 -13.33 19.13 15.35
N ARG A 180 -14.30 19.02 16.27
CA ARG A 180 -14.10 18.37 17.58
C ARG A 180 -14.70 16.97 17.66
N VAL A 181 -15.64 16.63 16.76
CA VAL A 181 -16.30 15.32 16.77
C VAL A 181 -15.96 14.56 15.49
N LEU A 182 -16.32 15.09 14.32
CA LEU A 182 -16.21 14.39 13.06
C LEU A 182 -14.74 14.17 12.63
N ALA A 183 -13.92 15.21 12.68
CA ALA A 183 -12.52 15.13 12.26
C ALA A 183 -11.70 14.12 13.09
N PRO A 184 -11.75 14.13 14.44
CA PRO A 184 -11.10 13.09 15.24
C PRO A 184 -11.70 11.69 15.01
N ALA A 185 -13.02 11.56 14.90
CA ALA A 185 -13.68 10.28 14.68
C ALA A 185 -13.39 9.70 13.27
N SER A 186 -13.09 10.54 12.28
CA SER A 186 -12.72 10.10 10.93
C SER A 186 -11.26 9.68 10.78
N LEU A 187 -10.38 10.04 11.71
CA LEU A 187 -8.94 9.78 11.62
C LEU A 187 -8.57 8.31 11.35
N PRO A 188 -9.20 7.30 12.00
CA PRO A 188 -8.92 5.90 11.72
C PRO A 188 -9.22 5.49 10.29
N PHE A 189 -10.29 6.04 9.71
CA PHE A 189 -10.68 5.79 8.33
C PHE A 189 -9.73 6.47 7.34
N ILE A 190 -9.27 7.68 7.67
CA ILE A 190 -8.23 8.38 6.90
C ILE A 190 -6.95 7.56 6.89
N LEU A 191 -6.51 7.04 8.02
CA LEU A 191 -5.31 6.20 8.12
C LEU A 191 -5.47 4.87 7.36
N THR A 192 -6.67 4.29 7.37
CA THR A 192 -7.00 3.12 6.54
C THR A 192 -6.89 3.46 5.06
N ALA A 193 -7.42 4.60 4.62
CA ALA A 193 -7.31 5.08 3.25
C ALA A 193 -5.85 5.33 2.83
N VAL A 194 -5.04 5.95 3.71
CA VAL A 194 -3.60 6.16 3.53
C VAL A 194 -2.89 4.83 3.27
N ARG A 195 -3.19 3.79 4.05
CA ARG A 195 -2.59 2.46 3.88
C ARG A 195 -3.02 1.77 2.59
N LEU A 196 -4.32 1.77 2.27
CA LEU A 196 -4.84 1.20 1.03
C LEU A 196 -4.29 1.93 -0.20
N GLY A 197 -4.24 3.26 -0.14
CA GLY A 197 -3.68 4.08 -1.20
C GLY A 197 -2.21 3.81 -1.46
N ALA A 198 -1.40 3.51 -0.44
CA ALA A 198 0.00 3.15 -0.63
C ALA A 198 0.18 1.84 -1.41
N SER A 199 -0.64 0.84 -1.13
CA SER A 199 -0.63 -0.43 -1.88
C SER A 199 -1.03 -0.21 -3.33
N VAL A 200 -2.09 0.58 -3.56
CA VAL A 200 -2.54 0.93 -4.92
C VAL A 200 -1.50 1.76 -5.66
N ALA A 201 -0.82 2.70 -4.99
CA ALA A 201 0.24 3.50 -5.59
C ALA A 201 1.38 2.63 -6.14
N LEU A 202 1.84 1.63 -5.37
CA LEU A 202 2.92 0.74 -5.78
C LEU A 202 2.53 -0.15 -6.97
N THR A 203 1.34 -0.75 -6.95
CA THR A 203 0.88 -1.59 -8.06
C THR A 203 0.68 -0.77 -9.33
N THR A 204 0.11 0.43 -9.21
CA THR A 204 -0.11 1.36 -10.31
C THR A 204 1.20 1.91 -10.88
N LEU A 205 2.20 2.17 -10.01
CA LEU A 205 3.53 2.60 -10.42
C LEU A 205 4.14 1.64 -11.45
N ILE A 206 4.11 0.33 -11.15
CA ILE A 206 4.70 -0.69 -12.03
C ILE A 206 4.00 -0.70 -13.39
N ALA A 207 2.68 -0.57 -13.42
CA ALA A 207 1.91 -0.49 -14.65
C ALA A 207 2.28 0.76 -15.47
N ALA A 208 2.35 1.92 -14.81
CA ALA A 208 2.68 3.20 -15.46
C ALA A 208 4.11 3.23 -16.00
N GLU A 209 5.09 2.74 -15.23
CA GLU A 209 6.50 2.68 -15.65
C GLU A 209 6.71 1.70 -16.79
N SER A 210 6.00 0.57 -16.81
CA SER A 210 6.12 -0.43 -17.88
C SER A 210 5.68 0.09 -19.26
N THR A 211 4.91 1.18 -19.32
CA THR A 211 4.34 1.67 -20.58
C THR A 211 5.07 2.90 -21.12
N GLY A 212 5.61 3.77 -20.26
CA GLY A 212 6.11 5.07 -20.73
C GLY A 212 7.19 5.70 -19.84
N ALA A 213 8.13 4.92 -19.27
CA ALA A 213 9.20 5.42 -18.43
C ALA A 213 10.58 5.34 -19.11
N PHE A 214 11.47 6.30 -18.80
CA PHE A 214 12.89 6.23 -19.15
C PHE A 214 13.74 5.53 -18.10
N ALA A 215 13.29 5.47 -16.85
CA ALA A 215 13.94 4.81 -15.73
C ALA A 215 12.86 4.44 -14.70
N GLY A 216 13.09 3.39 -13.92
CA GLY A 216 12.19 2.93 -12.88
C GLY A 216 12.15 1.42 -12.79
N LEU A 217 11.66 0.93 -11.65
CA LEU A 217 11.60 -0.51 -11.34
C LEU A 217 10.72 -1.27 -12.33
N GLY A 218 9.53 -0.74 -12.66
CA GLY A 218 8.61 -1.36 -13.62
C GLY A 218 9.15 -1.35 -15.05
N MET A 219 9.75 -0.23 -15.46
CA MET A 219 10.40 -0.14 -16.78
C MET A 219 11.55 -1.15 -16.90
N ARG A 220 12.37 -1.26 -15.84
CA ARG A 220 13.50 -2.21 -15.83
C ARG A 220 13.03 -3.66 -15.90
N ILE A 221 12.00 -4.01 -15.11
CA ILE A 221 11.40 -5.34 -15.16
C ILE A 221 10.93 -5.67 -16.58
N ARG A 222 10.24 -4.74 -17.25
CA ARG A 222 9.78 -4.94 -18.63
C ARG A 222 10.94 -5.09 -19.61
N SER A 223 11.97 -4.25 -19.50
CA SER A 223 13.17 -4.35 -20.34
C SER A 223 13.88 -5.70 -20.18
N LEU A 224 14.09 -6.13 -18.93
CA LEU A 224 14.71 -7.42 -18.61
C LEU A 224 13.86 -8.61 -19.08
N ASN A 225 12.52 -8.49 -18.97
CA ASN A 225 11.61 -9.50 -19.50
C ASN A 225 11.71 -9.64 -21.02
N ASN A 226 11.75 -8.52 -21.74
CA ASN A 226 11.90 -8.52 -23.21
C ASN A 226 13.24 -9.15 -23.67
N ASN A 227 14.29 -9.05 -22.84
CA ASN A 227 15.60 -9.64 -23.09
C ASN A 227 15.77 -11.04 -22.49
N PHE A 228 14.71 -11.60 -21.86
CA PHE A 228 14.75 -12.89 -21.16
C PHE A 228 15.81 -12.97 -20.05
N GLU A 229 16.20 -11.83 -19.46
CA GLU A 229 17.13 -11.72 -18.33
C GLU A 229 16.40 -11.97 -17.00
N THR A 230 16.02 -13.22 -16.73
CA THR A 230 15.19 -13.58 -15.56
C THR A 230 15.86 -13.35 -14.22
N LYS A 231 17.20 -13.51 -14.13
CA LYS A 231 17.97 -13.32 -12.89
C LYS A 231 17.85 -11.90 -12.33
N PRO A 232 18.23 -10.83 -13.06
CA PRO A 232 18.06 -9.46 -12.59
C PRO A 232 16.58 -9.05 -12.54
N MET A 233 15.70 -9.59 -13.40
CA MET A 233 14.27 -9.31 -13.32
C MET A 233 13.69 -9.71 -11.97
N LEU A 234 14.02 -10.91 -11.48
CA LEU A 234 13.57 -11.41 -10.19
C LEU A 234 14.12 -10.56 -9.02
N LEU A 235 15.36 -10.08 -9.13
CA LEU A 235 15.94 -9.14 -8.17
C LEU A 235 15.08 -7.86 -8.05
N TYR A 236 14.67 -7.27 -9.17
CA TYR A 236 13.83 -6.06 -9.16
C TYR A 236 12.45 -6.32 -8.54
N ILE A 237 11.87 -7.50 -8.76
CA ILE A 237 10.61 -7.91 -8.10
C ILE A 237 10.79 -7.99 -6.58
N ILE A 238 11.90 -8.57 -6.10
CA ILE A 238 12.22 -8.62 -4.67
C ILE A 238 12.37 -7.20 -4.11
N ILE A 239 13.07 -6.31 -4.79
CA ILE A 239 13.27 -4.92 -4.37
C ILE A 239 11.92 -4.20 -4.21
N ILE A 240 10.98 -4.38 -5.14
CA ILE A 240 9.62 -3.82 -5.02
C ILE A 240 8.93 -4.36 -3.77
N GLY A 241 9.02 -5.67 -3.51
CA GLY A 241 8.46 -6.28 -2.31
C GLY A 241 9.05 -5.70 -1.03
N VAL A 242 10.37 -5.50 -0.98
CA VAL A 242 11.06 -4.88 0.17
C VAL A 242 10.62 -3.43 0.36
N ILE A 243 10.51 -2.65 -0.72
CA ILE A 243 10.01 -1.27 -0.68
C ILE A 243 8.57 -1.25 -0.15
N GLY A 244 7.70 -2.13 -0.64
CA GLY A 244 6.31 -2.24 -0.19
C GLY A 244 6.19 -2.52 1.30
N ILE A 245 6.92 -3.53 1.81
CA ILE A 245 6.96 -3.86 3.24
C ILE A 245 7.50 -2.69 4.07
N THR A 246 8.49 -1.97 3.56
CA THR A 246 9.07 -0.81 4.25
C THR A 246 8.07 0.32 4.37
N ILE A 247 7.37 0.66 3.29
CA ILE A 247 6.32 1.67 3.28
C ILE A 247 5.18 1.28 4.22
N GLU A 248 4.73 0.02 4.19
CA GLU A 248 3.69 -0.48 5.10
C GLU A 248 4.08 -0.35 6.57
N LYS A 249 5.33 -0.70 6.92
CA LYS A 249 5.85 -0.54 8.28
C LYS A 249 5.89 0.92 8.71
N LEU A 250 6.32 1.83 7.83
CA LEU A 250 6.34 3.27 8.11
C LEU A 250 4.93 3.80 8.36
N ILE A 251 3.95 3.43 7.55
CA ILE A 251 2.55 3.82 7.72
C ILE A 251 2.00 3.28 9.05
N LYS A 252 2.24 2.01 9.38
CA LYS A 252 1.83 1.42 10.67
C LYS A 252 2.47 2.12 11.88
N LEU A 253 3.70 2.59 11.76
CA LEU A 253 4.35 3.38 12.82
C LEU A 253 3.68 4.73 13.01
N LEU A 254 3.33 5.42 11.92
CA LEU A 254 2.58 6.67 11.95
C LEU A 254 1.17 6.46 12.55
N GLU A 255 0.47 5.42 12.11
CA GLU A 255 -0.85 5.03 12.62
C GLU A 255 -0.82 4.86 14.15
N ARG A 256 0.14 4.09 14.68
CA ARG A 256 0.28 3.88 16.13
C ARG A 256 0.51 5.16 16.92
N LYS A 257 1.23 6.14 16.35
CA LYS A 257 1.45 7.43 16.98
C LYS A 257 0.20 8.32 16.98
N LEU A 258 -0.59 8.24 15.91
CA LEU A 258 -1.75 9.09 15.70
C LEU A 258 -3.04 8.53 16.31
N THR A 259 -3.12 7.21 16.57
CA THR A 259 -4.30 6.55 17.14
C THR A 259 -4.05 5.91 18.50
N GLY A 260 -3.05 6.38 19.25
CA GLY A 260 -2.70 5.84 20.55
C GLY A 260 -3.80 5.92 21.64
N TRP A 261 -4.85 6.72 21.39
CA TRP A 261 -6.04 6.88 22.22
C TRP A 261 -7.18 5.88 21.90
N GLN A 262 -7.09 5.13 20.82
CA GLN A 262 -8.06 4.07 20.51
C GLN A 262 -7.76 2.82 21.33
N GLU A 263 -8.78 2.27 21.99
CA GLU A 263 -8.70 0.95 22.59
C GLU A 263 -8.33 -0.09 21.52
N LYS A 264 -7.26 -0.82 21.76
CA LYS A 264 -6.91 -1.98 20.93
C LYS A 264 -7.99 -3.02 21.12
N ARG A 265 -8.92 -3.17 20.19
CA ARG A 265 -9.73 -4.37 20.11
C ARG A 265 -8.76 -5.53 19.83
N GLU A 266 -8.43 -6.28 20.86
CA GLU A 266 -7.82 -7.61 20.71
C GLU A 266 -8.90 -8.52 20.10
N ILE A 267 -8.72 -8.85 18.81
CA ILE A 267 -9.48 -9.92 18.13
C ILE A 267 -8.69 -11.19 18.27
#